data_254124a68ca2c2daeff3d2e8413cc2e5
#
_entry.id   254124a68ca2c2daeff3d2e8413cc2e5
#
_cell.length_a   1.000
_cell.length_b   1.000
_cell.length_c   1.000
_cell.angle_alpha   90.00
_cell.angle_beta   90.00
_cell.angle_gamma   90.00
#
_symmetry.space_group_name_H-M   'P 1'
#
loop_
_entity.id
_entity.type
_entity.pdbx_description
1 polymer ?
#
loop_
_entity_poly.entity_id
_entity_poly.type
_entity_poly.pdbx_seq_one_letter_code
_entity_poly.pdbx_strand_id
1 'polypeptide(L)'
;IGDFAGGCNVQFAVSDDENEDIIAIEINPRVSRSSALASKATGYPIAKIAAKLAIGYSLDELDNQITKSTSAFFEPTLDYVIVKIPRWNFNKFKGSDRKLGLQMKSVGEVMGIGRSFQEALQKACQSLEINRNGLGADGKEIKNQNEILKSLEFPSWNRLFHIYDAIKLGI
;
A
#
# COMPACT_ATOMS: atom_id res chain seq x y z
N ILE A 1 -11.03 25.40 2.35
CA ILE A 1 -11.37 23.98 2.31
C ILE A 1 -12.73 23.89 3.01
N GLY A 2 -13.74 23.37 2.30
CA GLY A 2 -15.14 23.39 2.79
C GLY A 2 -15.34 22.58 4.07
N ASP A 3 -16.38 22.93 4.82
CA ASP A 3 -16.80 22.21 6.01
C ASP A 3 -17.36 20.84 5.60
N PHE A 4 -16.63 19.78 5.92
CA PHE A 4 -17.18 18.42 5.83
C PHE A 4 -16.84 17.63 7.09
N ALA A 5 -17.80 16.86 7.57
CA ALA A 5 -17.64 15.97 8.70
C ALA A 5 -17.44 14.53 8.20
N GLY A 6 -16.40 13.87 8.68
CA GLY A 6 -16.11 12.48 8.32
C GLY A 6 -14.65 12.23 7.96
N GLY A 7 -14.41 11.21 7.15
CA GLY A 7 -13.06 10.84 6.72
C GLY A 7 -12.72 11.39 5.35
N CYS A 8 -11.43 11.68 5.13
CA CYS A 8 -10.92 12.02 3.80
C CYS A 8 -9.63 11.26 3.50
N ASN A 9 -9.31 11.18 2.23
CA ASN A 9 -8.03 10.70 1.72
C ASN A 9 -7.33 11.84 1.01
N VAL A 10 -6.10 12.15 1.40
CA VAL A 10 -5.28 13.17 0.76
C VAL A 10 -4.07 12.50 0.14
N GLN A 11 -3.76 12.84 -1.10
CA GLN A 11 -2.54 12.42 -1.78
C GLN A 11 -1.56 13.57 -1.84
N PHE A 12 -0.32 13.29 -1.48
CA PHE A 12 0.77 14.24 -1.52
C PHE A 12 1.87 13.73 -2.44
N ALA A 13 2.58 14.65 -3.08
CA ALA A 13 3.90 14.42 -3.63
C ALA A 13 4.92 15.22 -2.79
N VAL A 14 6.09 14.65 -2.61
CA VAL A 14 7.24 15.33 -2.01
C VAL A 14 8.28 15.47 -3.12
N SER A 15 8.80 16.69 -3.33
CA SER A 15 9.86 16.89 -4.30
C SER A 15 11.16 16.23 -3.79
N ASP A 16 12.03 15.84 -4.72
CA ASP A 16 13.34 15.28 -4.43
C ASP A 16 14.46 16.34 -4.43
N ASP A 17 14.07 17.61 -4.47
CA ASP A 17 14.99 18.75 -4.34
C ASP A 17 15.31 19.08 -2.88
N GLU A 18 16.29 19.99 -2.68
CA GLU A 18 16.74 20.39 -1.34
C GLU A 18 15.64 21.02 -0.46
N ASN A 19 14.55 21.50 -1.06
CA ASN A 19 13.47 22.16 -0.32
C ASN A 19 12.45 21.16 0.25
N GLU A 20 12.41 19.93 -0.24
CA GLU A 20 11.44 18.88 0.14
C GLU A 20 9.98 19.39 0.13
N ASP A 21 9.62 20.18 -0.88
CA ASP A 21 8.29 20.78 -1.00
C ASP A 21 7.20 19.71 -1.01
N ILE A 22 6.20 19.87 -0.13
CA ILE A 22 5.04 18.97 -0.05
C ILE A 22 3.89 19.56 -0.87
N ILE A 23 3.50 18.86 -1.92
CA ILE A 23 2.45 19.26 -2.85
C ILE A 23 1.23 18.35 -2.64
N ALA A 24 0.09 18.94 -2.29
CA ALA A 24 -1.17 18.23 -2.28
C ALA A 24 -1.66 18.02 -3.71
N ILE A 25 -1.77 16.75 -4.15
CA ILE A 25 -2.23 16.37 -5.50
C ILE A 25 -3.75 16.40 -5.56
N GLU A 26 -4.40 15.73 -4.61
CA GLU A 26 -5.86 15.66 -4.54
C GLU A 26 -6.35 15.39 -3.12
N ILE A 27 -7.59 15.81 -2.86
CA ILE A 27 -8.32 15.53 -1.63
C ILE A 27 -9.64 14.85 -1.99
N ASN A 28 -9.86 13.67 -1.44
CA ASN A 28 -11.09 12.90 -1.64
C ASN A 28 -11.88 12.85 -0.31
N PRO A 29 -12.96 13.66 -0.13
CA PRO A 29 -13.74 13.69 1.10
C PRO A 29 -14.67 12.47 1.19
N ARG A 30 -14.12 11.31 1.38
CA ARG A 30 -14.82 10.04 1.51
C ARG A 30 -13.98 9.01 2.23
N VAL A 31 -14.62 8.01 2.81
CA VAL A 31 -13.97 6.77 3.24
C VAL A 31 -13.86 5.85 2.02
N SER A 32 -12.70 5.26 1.81
CA SER A 32 -12.38 4.43 0.65
C SER A 32 -11.78 3.09 1.04
N ARG A 33 -11.42 2.26 0.04
CA ARG A 33 -10.67 1.04 0.27
C ARG A 33 -9.33 1.30 0.97
N SER A 34 -8.64 2.38 0.62
CA SER A 34 -7.40 2.79 1.30
C SER A 34 -7.63 3.11 2.78
N SER A 35 -8.77 3.70 3.14
CA SER A 35 -9.15 3.96 4.53
C SER A 35 -9.39 2.65 5.30
N ALA A 36 -10.00 1.65 4.68
CA ALA A 36 -10.17 0.32 5.28
C ALA A 36 -8.83 -0.37 5.52
N LEU A 37 -7.89 -0.25 4.56
CA LEU A 37 -6.54 -0.77 4.72
C LEU A 37 -5.78 -0.03 5.82
N ALA A 38 -5.87 1.30 5.88
CA ALA A 38 -5.27 2.10 6.95
C ALA A 38 -5.86 1.73 8.32
N SER A 39 -7.17 1.51 8.42
CA SER A 39 -7.80 1.02 9.67
C SER A 39 -7.22 -0.31 10.11
N LYS A 40 -7.03 -1.25 9.19
CA LYS A 40 -6.42 -2.55 9.49
C LYS A 40 -4.94 -2.39 9.87
N ALA A 41 -4.24 -1.50 9.20
CA ALA A 41 -2.82 -1.24 9.42
C ALA A 41 -2.54 -0.61 10.79
N THR A 42 -3.35 0.37 11.19
CA THR A 42 -3.16 1.16 12.40
C THR A 42 -3.98 0.67 13.59
N GLY A 43 -4.97 -0.19 13.33
CA GLY A 43 -5.96 -0.54 14.34
C GLY A 43 -6.99 0.57 14.60
N TYR A 44 -6.88 1.75 14.01
CA TYR A 44 -7.81 2.86 14.21
C TYR A 44 -9.08 2.70 13.36
N PRO A 45 -10.29 2.71 13.95
CA PRO A 45 -11.54 2.38 13.25
C PRO A 45 -12.08 3.57 12.44
N ILE A 46 -11.40 3.95 11.35
CA ILE A 46 -11.68 5.15 10.55
C ILE A 46 -13.16 5.25 10.13
N ALA A 47 -13.74 4.18 9.58
CA ALA A 47 -15.11 4.21 9.08
C ALA A 47 -16.12 4.43 10.22
N LYS A 48 -15.91 3.85 11.39
CA LYS A 48 -16.78 4.02 12.55
C LYS A 48 -16.71 5.43 13.10
N ILE A 49 -15.51 5.98 13.21
CA ILE A 49 -15.32 7.38 13.64
C ILE A 49 -15.94 8.33 12.62
N ALA A 50 -15.65 8.15 11.32
CA ALA A 50 -16.23 8.97 10.26
C ALA A 50 -17.76 8.97 10.27
N ALA A 51 -18.40 7.83 10.52
CA ALA A 51 -19.87 7.75 10.65
C ALA A 51 -20.40 8.55 11.83
N LYS A 52 -19.72 8.53 12.97
CA LYS A 52 -20.10 9.33 14.14
C LYS A 52 -19.93 10.83 13.90
N LEU A 53 -18.82 11.23 13.27
CA LEU A 53 -18.61 12.63 12.89
C LEU A 53 -19.70 13.13 11.95
N ALA A 54 -20.15 12.30 11.00
CA ALA A 54 -21.20 12.65 10.05
C ALA A 54 -22.57 12.91 10.69
N ILE A 55 -22.82 12.39 11.90
CA ILE A 55 -24.06 12.63 12.67
C ILE A 55 -23.88 13.68 13.77
N GLY A 56 -22.75 14.41 13.77
CA GLY A 56 -22.55 15.60 14.58
C GLY A 56 -21.66 15.46 15.81
N TYR A 57 -21.05 14.31 16.07
CA TYR A 57 -20.01 14.18 17.12
C TYR A 57 -18.74 14.89 16.69
N SER A 58 -18.00 15.43 17.67
CA SER A 58 -16.61 15.86 17.48
C SER A 58 -15.62 14.77 17.89
N LEU A 59 -14.35 14.88 17.45
CA LEU A 59 -13.34 13.86 17.76
C LEU A 59 -13.01 13.76 19.26
N ASP A 60 -13.11 14.86 19.99
CA ASP A 60 -12.87 14.92 21.44
C ASP A 60 -13.99 14.29 22.27
N GLU A 61 -15.20 14.19 21.70
CA GLU A 61 -16.32 13.50 22.32
C GLU A 61 -16.29 11.98 22.11
N LEU A 62 -15.36 11.48 21.27
CA LEU A 62 -15.28 10.08 20.93
C LEU A 62 -14.07 9.40 21.58
N ASP A 63 -14.32 8.26 22.19
CA ASP A 63 -13.25 7.40 22.72
C ASP A 63 -12.63 6.55 21.61
N ASN A 64 -11.32 6.37 21.72
CA ASN A 64 -10.62 5.37 20.92
C ASN A 64 -10.94 3.97 21.47
N GLN A 65 -11.77 3.23 20.75
CA GLN A 65 -12.26 1.92 21.17
C GLN A 65 -11.19 0.83 21.23
N ILE A 66 -10.01 1.09 20.67
CA ILE A 66 -8.88 0.15 20.65
C ILE A 66 -8.08 0.32 21.93
N THR A 67 -7.71 1.54 22.25
CA THR A 67 -6.96 1.84 23.48
C THR A 67 -7.87 1.86 24.70
N LYS A 68 -9.16 2.22 24.53
CA LYS A 68 -10.18 2.38 25.60
C LYS A 68 -9.82 3.42 26.68
N SER A 69 -8.71 4.10 26.52
CA SER A 69 -8.17 5.05 27.50
C SER A 69 -7.81 6.41 26.91
N THR A 70 -7.87 6.54 25.57
CA THR A 70 -7.53 7.77 24.86
C THR A 70 -8.69 8.23 23.99
N SER A 71 -8.76 9.53 23.71
CA SER A 71 -9.73 10.09 22.76
C SER A 71 -9.42 9.67 21.33
N ALA A 72 -10.44 9.72 20.45
CA ALA A 72 -10.30 9.38 19.05
C ALA A 72 -9.43 10.39 18.27
N PHE A 73 -9.12 11.57 18.80
CA PHE A 73 -8.26 12.53 18.13
C PHE A 73 -6.74 12.23 18.27
N PHE A 74 -6.36 11.27 19.11
CA PHE A 74 -4.96 10.85 19.22
C PHE A 74 -4.53 10.03 18.00
N GLU A 75 -3.43 10.43 17.39
CA GLU A 75 -2.83 9.71 16.27
C GLU A 75 -2.28 8.34 16.73
N PRO A 76 -2.54 7.26 15.98
CA PRO A 76 -1.98 5.95 16.29
C PRO A 76 -0.45 5.95 16.21
N THR A 77 0.22 5.39 17.20
CA THR A 77 1.66 5.15 17.23
C THR A 77 1.96 3.70 16.90
N LEU A 78 2.79 3.45 15.89
CA LEU A 78 3.11 2.10 15.40
C LEU A 78 4.57 1.76 15.65
N ASP A 79 4.84 0.53 16.11
CA ASP A 79 6.18 -0.05 16.31
C ASP A 79 6.47 -1.21 15.33
N TYR A 80 5.76 -1.26 14.21
CA TYR A 80 5.88 -2.29 13.18
C TYR A 80 5.83 -1.67 11.78
N VAL A 81 6.33 -2.41 10.82
CA VAL A 81 6.36 -2.01 9.41
C VAL A 81 5.23 -2.68 8.64
N ILE A 82 4.60 -1.92 7.76
CA ILE A 82 3.55 -2.40 6.88
C ILE A 82 3.97 -2.21 5.43
N VAL A 83 3.92 -3.30 4.67
CA VAL A 83 4.15 -3.29 3.23
C VAL A 83 2.86 -3.66 2.52
N LYS A 84 2.47 -2.80 1.58
CA LYS A 84 1.31 -3.00 0.70
C LYS A 84 1.79 -3.29 -0.71
N ILE A 85 1.30 -4.37 -1.33
CA ILE A 85 1.59 -4.73 -2.72
C ILE A 85 0.29 -4.87 -3.50
N PRO A 86 0.16 -4.24 -4.69
CA PRO A 86 -0.99 -4.43 -5.55
C PRO A 86 -1.09 -5.86 -6.09
N ARG A 87 -2.31 -6.35 -6.31
CA ARG A 87 -2.59 -7.64 -6.93
C ARG A 87 -3.15 -7.43 -8.33
N TRP A 88 -2.59 -8.13 -9.32
CA TRP A 88 -3.06 -8.14 -10.70
C TRP A 88 -3.51 -9.54 -11.11
N ASN A 89 -4.56 -9.63 -11.91
CA ASN A 89 -5.13 -10.90 -12.39
C ASN A 89 -4.89 -11.14 -13.88
N PHE A 90 -3.73 -10.75 -14.40
CA PHE A 90 -3.38 -10.96 -15.80
C PHE A 90 -3.38 -12.42 -16.24
N ASN A 91 -3.24 -13.35 -15.28
CA ASN A 91 -3.36 -14.78 -15.52
C ASN A 91 -4.80 -15.22 -15.89
N LYS A 92 -5.81 -14.49 -15.43
CA LYS A 92 -7.23 -14.78 -15.72
C LYS A 92 -7.71 -14.15 -17.02
N PHE A 93 -7.06 -13.09 -17.48
CA PHE A 93 -7.46 -12.34 -18.68
C PHE A 93 -6.41 -12.54 -19.78
N LYS A 94 -6.61 -13.59 -20.59
CA LYS A 94 -5.74 -13.88 -21.74
C LYS A 94 -5.83 -12.74 -22.76
N GLY A 95 -4.67 -12.29 -23.26
CA GLY A 95 -4.59 -11.19 -24.25
C GLY A 95 -4.64 -9.78 -23.65
N SER A 96 -4.76 -9.62 -22.32
CA SER A 96 -4.68 -8.30 -21.69
C SER A 96 -3.26 -7.73 -21.77
N ASP A 97 -3.16 -6.41 -21.96
CA ASP A 97 -1.88 -5.70 -21.88
C ASP A 97 -1.34 -5.71 -20.45
N ARG A 98 -0.16 -6.32 -20.27
CA ARG A 98 0.50 -6.50 -18.97
C ARG A 98 1.42 -5.33 -18.59
N LYS A 99 1.65 -4.39 -19.51
CA LYS A 99 2.44 -3.20 -19.23
C LYS A 99 1.66 -2.28 -18.29
N LEU A 100 2.28 -1.85 -17.20
CA LEU A 100 1.69 -0.88 -16.28
C LEU A 100 1.84 0.53 -16.86
N GLY A 101 0.88 1.39 -16.59
CA GLY A 101 0.82 2.76 -17.10
C GLY A 101 -0.16 3.59 -16.26
N LEU A 102 -0.73 4.63 -16.86
CA LEU A 102 -1.64 5.55 -16.19
C LEU A 102 -2.98 4.91 -15.80
N GLN A 103 -3.38 3.85 -16.48
CA GLN A 103 -4.62 3.15 -16.18
C GLN A 103 -4.45 2.22 -14.97
N MET A 104 -5.44 2.22 -14.08
CA MET A 104 -5.50 1.28 -12.99
C MET A 104 -5.80 -0.14 -13.51
N LYS A 105 -4.84 -1.07 -13.34
CA LYS A 105 -4.96 -2.48 -13.75
C LYS A 105 -4.97 -3.45 -12.57
N SER A 106 -4.73 -2.96 -11.36
CA SER A 106 -4.80 -3.78 -10.15
C SER A 106 -6.25 -4.09 -9.78
N VAL A 107 -6.50 -5.31 -9.29
CA VAL A 107 -7.83 -5.77 -8.87
C VAL A 107 -7.99 -5.79 -7.35
N GLY A 108 -6.90 -5.61 -6.63
CA GLY A 108 -6.84 -5.63 -5.18
C GLY A 108 -5.43 -5.35 -4.69
N GLU A 109 -5.22 -5.64 -3.42
CA GLU A 109 -3.96 -5.41 -2.73
C GLU A 109 -3.81 -6.40 -1.59
N VAL A 110 -2.57 -6.68 -1.22
CA VAL A 110 -2.21 -7.46 -0.03
C VAL A 110 -1.43 -6.57 0.92
N MET A 111 -1.39 -6.97 2.18
CA MET A 111 -0.66 -6.26 3.23
C MET A 111 0.15 -7.26 4.04
N GLY A 112 1.45 -7.01 4.14
CA GLY A 112 2.35 -7.70 5.05
C GLY A 112 2.66 -6.81 6.26
N ILE A 113 2.63 -7.38 7.45
CA ILE A 113 3.00 -6.71 8.70
C ILE A 113 4.18 -7.46 9.32
N GLY A 114 5.22 -6.74 9.67
CA GLY A 114 6.42 -7.29 10.29
C GLY A 114 7.10 -6.30 11.21
N ARG A 115 8.03 -6.79 12.02
CA ARG A 115 8.86 -5.92 12.86
C ARG A 115 9.98 -5.23 12.10
N SER A 116 10.32 -5.75 10.93
CA SER A 116 11.26 -5.15 9.99
C SER A 116 10.65 -5.04 8.60
N PHE A 117 11.23 -4.17 7.76
CA PHE A 117 10.84 -4.03 6.37
C PHE A 117 10.96 -5.36 5.61
N GLN A 118 12.07 -6.08 5.82
CA GLN A 118 12.33 -7.37 5.17
C GLN A 118 11.24 -8.39 5.50
N GLU A 119 10.86 -8.51 6.77
CA GLU A 119 9.79 -9.41 7.19
C GLU A 119 8.45 -9.03 6.56
N ALA A 120 8.08 -7.75 6.63
CA ALA A 120 6.83 -7.25 6.09
C ALA A 120 6.75 -7.45 4.56
N LEU A 121 7.85 -7.21 3.83
CA LEU A 121 7.94 -7.41 2.40
C LEU A 121 7.78 -8.88 2.01
N GLN A 122 8.48 -9.79 2.69
CA GLN A 122 8.37 -11.23 2.42
C GLN A 122 6.94 -11.73 2.66
N LYS A 123 6.31 -11.34 3.76
CA LYS A 123 4.91 -11.68 4.06
C LYS A 123 3.95 -11.11 3.01
N ALA A 124 4.16 -9.88 2.55
CA ALA A 124 3.34 -9.28 1.51
C ALA A 124 3.48 -10.02 0.17
N CYS A 125 4.69 -10.39 -0.24
CA CYS A 125 4.93 -11.19 -1.45
C CYS A 125 4.24 -12.57 -1.38
N GLN A 126 4.35 -13.25 -0.23
CA GLN A 126 3.66 -14.53 -0.01
C GLN A 126 2.14 -14.40 -0.10
N SER A 127 1.59 -13.31 0.46
CA SER A 127 0.14 -13.04 0.48
C SER A 127 -0.46 -12.74 -0.90
N LEU A 128 0.37 -12.51 -1.92
CA LEU A 128 -0.12 -12.35 -3.31
C LEU A 128 -0.76 -13.60 -3.89
N GLU A 129 -0.48 -14.79 -3.33
CA GLU A 129 -1.02 -16.08 -3.79
C GLU A 129 -0.78 -16.32 -5.29
N ILE A 130 0.44 -16.04 -5.75
CA ILE A 130 0.91 -16.23 -7.12
C ILE A 130 1.89 -17.39 -7.23
N ASN A 131 1.79 -18.35 -6.31
CA ASN A 131 2.70 -19.49 -6.19
C ASN A 131 4.16 -19.07 -5.91
N ARG A 132 4.36 -17.98 -5.19
CA ARG A 132 5.64 -17.51 -4.67
C ARG A 132 5.66 -17.62 -3.15
N ASN A 133 6.78 -18.06 -2.57
CA ASN A 133 6.95 -18.19 -1.12
C ASN A 133 7.48 -16.91 -0.47
N GLY A 134 7.78 -15.90 -1.27
CA GLY A 134 8.32 -14.61 -0.86
C GLY A 134 8.83 -13.82 -2.06
N LEU A 135 9.75 -12.91 -1.86
CA LEU A 135 10.31 -12.07 -2.91
C LEU A 135 11.21 -12.86 -3.88
N GLY A 136 11.88 -13.91 -3.41
CA GLY A 136 12.77 -14.74 -4.21
C GLY A 136 13.21 -15.99 -3.44
N ALA A 137 14.27 -16.67 -3.93
CA ALA A 137 14.79 -17.94 -3.40
C ALA A 137 13.78 -19.10 -3.45
N ASP A 138 12.90 -19.08 -4.46
CA ASP A 138 11.84 -20.09 -4.67
C ASP A 138 12.02 -20.92 -5.96
N GLY A 139 13.17 -20.79 -6.61
CA GLY A 139 13.53 -21.51 -7.82
C GLY A 139 12.89 -20.95 -9.11
N LYS A 140 12.26 -19.79 -9.03
CA LYS A 140 11.60 -19.11 -10.16
C LYS A 140 12.35 -17.86 -10.63
N GLU A 141 13.58 -17.70 -10.17
CA GLU A 141 14.42 -16.57 -10.52
C GLU A 141 14.88 -16.66 -11.97
N ILE A 142 14.94 -15.52 -12.64
CA ILE A 142 15.57 -15.39 -13.95
C ILE A 142 17.08 -15.40 -13.74
N LYS A 143 17.77 -16.25 -14.51
CA LYS A 143 19.24 -16.40 -14.43
C LYS A 143 19.98 -15.72 -15.58
N ASN A 144 19.25 -15.30 -16.61
CA ASN A 144 19.81 -14.67 -17.79
C ASN A 144 19.83 -13.15 -17.63
N GLN A 145 21.01 -12.55 -17.61
CA GLN A 145 21.21 -11.11 -17.44
C GLN A 145 20.43 -10.27 -18.48
N ASN A 146 20.51 -10.65 -19.77
CA ASN A 146 19.83 -9.92 -20.82
C ASN A 146 18.29 -9.97 -20.70
N GLU A 147 17.77 -11.07 -20.19
CA GLU A 147 16.33 -11.21 -19.94
C GLU A 147 15.90 -10.33 -18.78
N ILE A 148 16.70 -10.26 -17.70
CA ILE A 148 16.44 -9.38 -16.56
C ILE A 148 16.46 -7.92 -17.01
N LEU A 149 17.50 -7.47 -17.72
CA LEU A 149 17.59 -6.08 -18.20
C LEU A 149 16.38 -5.68 -19.04
N LYS A 150 15.98 -6.53 -19.98
CA LYS A 150 14.74 -6.31 -20.77
C LYS A 150 13.48 -6.23 -19.90
N SER A 151 13.39 -7.07 -18.86
CA SER A 151 12.23 -7.10 -17.97
C SER A 151 12.15 -5.87 -17.05
N LEU A 152 13.28 -5.22 -16.78
CA LEU A 152 13.36 -4.00 -15.98
C LEU A 152 13.14 -2.73 -16.78
N GLU A 153 13.30 -2.78 -18.12
CA GLU A 153 13.11 -1.63 -19.01
C GLU A 153 11.70 -1.08 -18.95
N PHE A 154 10.69 -1.95 -18.84
CA PHE A 154 9.29 -1.55 -18.82
C PHE A 154 8.63 -1.88 -17.47
N PRO A 155 7.71 -1.01 -16.99
CA PRO A 155 6.95 -1.27 -15.78
C PRO A 155 6.01 -2.48 -16.00
N SER A 156 6.19 -3.51 -15.19
CA SER A 156 5.40 -4.74 -15.24
C SER A 156 4.96 -5.16 -13.84
N TRP A 157 3.93 -5.98 -13.77
CA TRP A 157 3.37 -6.46 -12.50
C TRP A 157 4.35 -7.32 -11.67
N ASN A 158 5.32 -7.93 -12.31
CA ASN A 158 6.34 -8.80 -11.69
C ASN A 158 7.72 -8.14 -11.56
N ARG A 159 7.82 -6.84 -11.86
CA ARG A 159 9.09 -6.09 -11.83
C ARG A 159 9.79 -6.18 -10.47
N LEU A 160 9.04 -6.22 -9.38
CA LEU A 160 9.60 -6.37 -8.03
C LEU A 160 10.48 -7.63 -7.89
N PHE A 161 10.02 -8.75 -8.46
CA PHE A 161 10.79 -10.01 -8.44
C PHE A 161 12.03 -9.92 -9.34
N HIS A 162 11.92 -9.27 -10.49
CA HIS A 162 13.07 -9.06 -11.39
C HIS A 162 14.11 -8.11 -10.80
N ILE A 163 13.72 -7.14 -9.97
CA ILE A 163 14.64 -6.30 -9.20
C ILE A 163 15.46 -7.18 -8.23
N TYR A 164 14.79 -8.09 -7.53
CA TYR A 164 15.48 -9.05 -6.66
C TYR A 164 16.49 -9.90 -7.44
N ASP A 165 16.09 -10.43 -8.60
CA ASP A 165 16.94 -11.25 -9.45
C ASP A 165 18.17 -10.47 -9.95
N ALA A 166 17.98 -9.19 -10.33
CA ALA A 166 19.05 -8.29 -10.74
C ALA A 166 20.08 -8.07 -9.62
N ILE A 167 19.61 -7.70 -8.43
CA ILE A 167 20.47 -7.48 -7.26
C ILE A 167 21.27 -8.75 -6.93
N LYS A 168 20.63 -9.92 -7.00
CA LYS A 168 21.28 -11.20 -6.74
C LYS A 168 22.38 -11.54 -7.73
N LEU A 169 22.27 -11.08 -8.97
CA LEU A 169 23.30 -11.26 -10.02
C LEU A 169 24.32 -10.13 -10.08
N GLY A 170 24.22 -9.13 -9.23
CA GLY A 170 25.14 -7.99 -9.18
C GLY A 170 24.93 -6.99 -10.34
N ILE A 171 23.71 -6.88 -10.86
CA ILE A 171 23.31 -5.95 -11.93
C ILE A 171 22.75 -4.68 -11.30
#